data_dd84cd1ffc6903a27d6ccb20cae42bbe
#
_entry.id   dd84cd1ffc6903a27d6ccb20cae42bbe
#
_cell.length_a   1.000
_cell.length_b   1.000
_cell.length_c   1.000
_cell.angle_alpha   90.00
_cell.angle_beta   90.00
_cell.angle_gamma   90.00
#
_symmetry.space_group_name_H-M   'P 1'
#
loop_
_entity.id
_entity.type
_entity.pdbx_description
1 polymer ?
#
loop_
_entity_poly.entity_id
_entity_poly.type
_entity_poly.pdbx_seq_one_letter_code
_entity_poly.pdbx_strand_id
1 'polypeptide(L)'
;RQTQRYLLFDEQQTLRGWTNIATGEVRPASLQIQHDFQRLAFSGMQILNPAIFNHMDAIMAVKGEKFSLIDLYLSLCSEYVFKAYVPSDYRMMDVGKIDQIDEAERFAQSL
;
A
#
# COMPACT_ATOMS: atom_id res chain seq x y z
N ARG A 1 5.99 -2.26 -10.27
CA ARG A 1 6.47 -3.25 -9.30
C ARG A 1 5.64 -4.53 -9.38
N GLN A 2 6.30 -5.66 -9.47
CA GLN A 2 5.63 -6.97 -9.44
C GLN A 2 5.46 -7.43 -7.99
N THR A 3 4.22 -7.73 -7.61
CA THR A 3 3.87 -8.21 -6.29
C THR A 3 2.56 -8.99 -6.35
N GLN A 4 2.26 -9.75 -5.29
CA GLN A 4 0.96 -10.40 -5.12
C GLN A 4 0.03 -9.59 -4.21
N ARG A 5 0.55 -8.54 -3.57
CA ARG A 5 -0.17 -7.74 -2.60
C ARG A 5 -0.43 -6.36 -3.15
N TYR A 6 -1.69 -5.92 -3.10
CA TYR A 6 -2.11 -4.66 -3.68
C TYR A 6 -3.03 -3.90 -2.74
N LEU A 7 -2.89 -2.58 -2.74
CA LEU A 7 -3.91 -1.69 -2.20
C LEU A 7 -5.00 -1.49 -3.25
N LEU A 8 -6.24 -1.40 -2.80
CA LEU A 8 -7.40 -1.25 -3.65
C LEU A 8 -7.94 0.18 -3.57
N PHE A 9 -8.02 0.84 -4.72
CA PHE A 9 -8.52 2.21 -4.83
C PHE A 9 -9.72 2.24 -5.77
N ASP A 10 -10.68 3.10 -5.44
CA ASP A 10 -11.83 3.31 -6.31
C ASP A 10 -11.50 4.26 -7.47
N GLU A 11 -12.50 4.63 -8.28
CA GLU A 11 -12.28 5.49 -9.44
C GLU A 11 -11.87 6.93 -9.08
N GLN A 12 -12.10 7.36 -7.84
CA GLN A 12 -11.62 8.63 -7.33
C GLN A 12 -10.22 8.53 -6.73
N GLN A 13 -9.57 7.37 -6.86
CA GLN A 13 -8.26 7.06 -6.28
C GLN A 13 -8.23 7.12 -4.77
N THR A 14 -9.36 6.82 -4.12
CA THR A 14 -9.48 6.73 -2.67
C THR A 14 -9.27 5.30 -2.22
N LEU A 15 -8.46 5.11 -1.18
CA LEU A 15 -8.17 3.78 -0.61
C LEU A 15 -9.44 3.15 -0.05
N ARG A 16 -9.71 1.91 -0.47
CA ARG A 16 -10.85 1.13 -0.02
C ARG A 16 -10.46 -0.15 0.70
N GLY A 17 -9.31 -0.71 0.38
CA GLY A 17 -8.90 -1.96 1.00
C GLY A 17 -7.59 -2.50 0.46
N TRP A 18 -7.39 -3.79 0.69
CA TRP A 18 -6.15 -4.49 0.35
C TRP A 18 -6.49 -5.92 -0.06
N THR A 19 -5.70 -6.47 -0.95
CA THR A 19 -5.83 -7.86 -1.37
C THR A 19 -4.47 -8.53 -1.57
N ASN A 20 -4.44 -9.84 -1.34
CA ASN A 20 -3.35 -10.70 -1.76
C ASN A 20 -3.90 -11.67 -2.81
N ILE A 21 -3.51 -11.49 -4.06
CA ILE A 21 -4.05 -12.29 -5.17
C ILE A 21 -3.59 -13.74 -5.14
N ALA A 22 -2.48 -14.05 -4.46
CA ALA A 22 -2.00 -15.42 -4.33
C ALA A 22 -2.86 -16.25 -3.37
N THR A 23 -3.39 -15.62 -2.31
CA THR A 23 -4.19 -16.32 -1.28
C THR A 23 -5.68 -16.05 -1.40
N GLY A 24 -6.06 -15.02 -2.14
CA GLY A 24 -7.45 -14.56 -2.22
C GLY A 24 -7.90 -13.73 -1.02
N GLU A 25 -7.00 -13.42 -0.10
CA GLU A 25 -7.34 -12.62 1.07
C GLU A 25 -7.71 -11.19 0.68
N VAL A 26 -8.75 -10.65 1.32
CA VAL A 26 -9.23 -9.27 1.13
C VAL A 26 -9.41 -8.63 2.50
N ARG A 27 -8.96 -7.37 2.63
CA ARG A 27 -9.14 -6.59 3.85
C ARG A 27 -9.80 -5.25 3.52
N PRO A 28 -10.80 -4.82 4.27
CA PRO A 28 -11.51 -5.59 5.30
C PRO A 28 -12.23 -6.80 4.69
N ALA A 29 -12.44 -7.85 5.49
CA ALA A 29 -13.00 -9.12 5.00
C ALA A 29 -14.39 -8.95 4.38
N SER A 30 -15.14 -7.93 4.80
CA SER A 30 -16.47 -7.62 4.30
C SER A 30 -16.46 -6.81 3.00
N LEU A 31 -15.29 -6.38 2.51
CA LEU A 31 -15.18 -5.55 1.32
C LEU A 31 -15.58 -6.35 0.09
N GLN A 32 -16.48 -5.76 -0.73
CA GLN A 32 -16.82 -6.29 -2.04
C GLN A 32 -16.03 -5.50 -3.08
N ILE A 33 -15.14 -6.21 -3.79
CA ILE A 33 -14.30 -5.58 -4.81
C ILE A 33 -15.16 -5.26 -6.03
N GLN A 34 -15.23 -3.97 -6.36
CA GLN A 34 -15.94 -3.50 -7.54
C GLN A 34 -15.04 -3.62 -8.77
N HIS A 35 -15.65 -3.73 -9.96
CA HIS A 35 -14.90 -3.86 -11.21
C HIS A 35 -14.08 -2.61 -11.55
N ASP A 36 -14.43 -1.44 -11.00
CA ASP A 36 -13.71 -0.17 -11.21
C ASP A 36 -12.57 0.04 -10.22
N PHE A 37 -12.37 -0.89 -9.26
CA PHE A 37 -11.26 -0.78 -8.31
C PHE A 37 -9.94 -1.01 -9.03
N GLN A 38 -8.98 -0.10 -8.76
CA GLN A 38 -7.63 -0.21 -9.26
C GLN A 38 -6.72 -0.84 -8.21
N ARG A 39 -5.90 -1.80 -8.64
CA ARG A 39 -4.90 -2.44 -7.78
C ARG A 39 -3.57 -1.72 -7.95
N LEU A 40 -3.04 -1.17 -6.86
CA LEU A 40 -1.76 -0.47 -6.88
C LEU A 40 -0.82 -1.06 -5.84
N ALA A 41 0.44 -1.29 -6.24
CA ALA A 41 1.49 -1.76 -5.34
C ALA A 41 1.98 -0.62 -4.47
N PHE A 42 2.17 -0.91 -3.18
CA PHE A 42 2.69 0.08 -2.23
C PHE A 42 4.20 0.26 -2.43
N SER A 43 4.64 1.49 -2.68
CA SER A 43 6.04 1.79 -2.96
C SER A 43 6.83 2.23 -1.72
N GLY A 44 6.15 2.52 -0.64
CA GLY A 44 6.78 3.07 0.56
C GLY A 44 6.89 4.58 0.58
N MET A 45 6.62 5.25 -0.53
CA MET A 45 6.62 6.72 -0.59
C MET A 45 5.25 7.26 -0.25
N GLN A 46 5.18 8.21 0.71
CA GLN A 46 3.91 8.69 1.21
C GLN A 46 4.04 10.09 1.79
N ILE A 47 2.96 10.85 1.68
CA ILE A 47 2.81 12.14 2.35
C ILE A 47 1.66 12.01 3.34
N LEU A 48 1.93 12.29 4.62
CA LEU A 48 0.96 12.08 5.69
C LEU A 48 0.65 13.41 6.38
N ASN A 49 -0.64 13.59 6.70
CA ASN A 49 -1.05 14.63 7.63
C ASN A 49 -0.62 14.21 9.05
N PRO A 50 0.03 15.10 9.83
CA PRO A 50 0.48 14.75 11.19
C PRO A 50 -0.65 14.27 12.12
N ALA A 51 -1.89 14.57 11.83
CA ALA A 51 -3.03 14.07 12.60
C ALA A 51 -3.10 12.55 12.68
N ILE A 52 -2.45 11.84 11.75
CA ILE A 52 -2.43 10.37 11.77
C ILE A 52 -1.77 9.82 13.04
N PHE A 53 -0.82 10.57 13.63
CA PHE A 53 -0.15 10.12 14.84
C PHE A 53 -1.07 10.06 16.06
N ASN A 54 -2.18 10.80 16.05
CA ASN A 54 -3.17 10.74 17.11
C ASN A 54 -3.92 9.41 17.17
N HIS A 55 -3.86 8.63 16.11
CA HIS A 55 -4.54 7.33 16.00
C HIS A 55 -3.62 6.15 16.26
N MET A 56 -2.30 6.36 16.39
CA MET A 56 -1.35 5.27 16.57
C MET A 56 -1.55 4.54 17.89
N ASP A 57 -1.86 5.28 18.97
CA ASP A 57 -2.08 4.64 20.27
C ASP A 57 -3.28 3.69 20.23
N ALA A 58 -4.34 4.07 19.52
CA ALA A 58 -5.51 3.23 19.40
C ALA A 58 -5.22 1.94 18.62
N ILE A 59 -4.44 2.02 17.55
CA ILE A 59 -4.10 0.82 16.78
C ILE A 59 -3.09 -0.05 17.52
N MET A 60 -2.18 0.54 18.29
CA MET A 60 -1.26 -0.20 19.14
C MET A 60 -2.00 -0.99 20.23
N ALA A 61 -3.08 -0.44 20.76
CA ALA A 61 -3.89 -1.12 21.75
C ALA A 61 -4.55 -2.40 21.19
N VAL A 62 -4.84 -2.42 19.89
CA VAL A 62 -5.49 -3.56 19.23
C VAL A 62 -4.46 -4.53 18.64
N LYS A 63 -3.41 -4.01 18.00
CA LYS A 63 -2.45 -4.81 17.24
C LYS A 63 -1.10 -5.00 17.92
N GLY A 64 -0.87 -4.34 19.08
CA GLY A 64 0.40 -4.37 19.77
C GLY A 64 1.36 -3.31 19.24
N GLU A 65 2.60 -3.34 19.74
CA GLU A 65 3.62 -2.35 19.40
C GLU A 65 4.15 -2.49 17.98
N LYS A 66 3.96 -3.66 17.36
CA LYS A 66 4.42 -3.94 16.00
C LYS A 66 3.21 -4.11 15.09
N PHE A 67 3.10 -3.23 14.11
CA PHE A 67 2.09 -3.30 13.07
C PHE A 67 2.62 -2.58 11.83
N SER A 68 2.10 -2.95 10.65
CA SER A 68 2.52 -2.33 9.41
C SER A 68 1.77 -1.01 9.17
N LEU A 69 2.36 -0.13 8.37
CA LEU A 69 1.66 1.08 7.92
C LEU A 69 0.39 0.75 7.15
N ILE A 70 0.40 -0.37 6.42
CA ILE A 70 -0.80 -0.86 5.71
C ILE A 70 -1.93 -1.15 6.70
N ASP A 71 -1.63 -1.79 7.84
CA ASP A 71 -2.64 -2.04 8.88
C ASP A 71 -3.23 -0.75 9.40
N LEU A 72 -2.39 0.27 9.62
CA LEU A 72 -2.84 1.58 10.08
C LEU A 72 -3.78 2.22 9.05
N TYR A 73 -3.38 2.23 7.77
CA TYR A 73 -4.18 2.83 6.71
C TYR A 73 -5.52 2.13 6.53
N LEU A 74 -5.53 0.80 6.58
CA LEU A 74 -6.75 0.03 6.42
C LEU A 74 -7.72 0.23 7.58
N SER A 75 -7.21 0.44 8.80
CA SER A 75 -8.07 0.69 9.96
C SER A 75 -8.70 2.08 9.91
N LEU A 76 -8.10 3.04 9.18
CA LEU A 76 -8.56 4.41 9.12
C LEU A 76 -9.25 4.79 7.81
N CYS A 77 -9.16 3.97 6.76
CA CYS A 77 -9.63 4.37 5.43
C CYS A 77 -11.16 4.49 5.33
N SER A 78 -11.91 3.93 6.28
CA SER A 78 -13.37 4.11 6.35
C SER A 78 -13.77 5.47 6.92
N GLU A 79 -12.89 6.12 7.68
CA GLU A 79 -13.18 7.41 8.33
C GLU A 79 -12.43 8.58 7.69
N TYR A 80 -11.27 8.32 7.12
CA TYR A 80 -10.39 9.33 6.54
C TYR A 80 -10.06 8.98 5.10
N VAL A 81 -9.72 10.00 4.31
CA VAL A 81 -9.42 9.83 2.88
C VAL A 81 -7.93 9.59 2.69
N PHE A 82 -7.59 8.44 2.08
CA PHE A 82 -6.25 8.11 1.63
C PHE A 82 -6.26 8.05 0.11
N LYS A 83 -5.45 8.88 -0.55
CA LYS A 83 -5.42 8.99 -2.01
C LYS A 83 -4.17 8.34 -2.59
N ALA A 84 -4.32 7.75 -3.77
CA ALA A 84 -3.19 7.28 -4.56
C ALA A 84 -2.64 8.43 -5.40
N TYR A 85 -1.31 8.47 -5.52
CA TYR A 85 -0.62 9.33 -6.49
C TYR A 85 0.22 8.43 -7.38
N VAL A 86 -0.07 8.44 -8.69
CA VAL A 86 0.60 7.60 -9.67
C VAL A 86 1.20 8.51 -10.76
N PRO A 87 2.50 8.86 -10.66
CA PRO A 87 3.13 9.68 -11.68
C PRO A 87 3.27 8.91 -13.01
N SER A 88 3.18 9.62 -14.12
CA SER A 88 3.18 9.00 -15.45
C SER A 88 4.53 8.43 -15.88
N ASP A 89 5.62 8.96 -15.34
CA ASP A 89 6.99 8.56 -15.69
C ASP A 89 7.68 7.80 -14.55
N TYR A 90 6.90 7.15 -13.72
CA TYR A 90 7.38 6.47 -12.52
C TYR A 90 8.18 5.22 -12.87
N ARG A 91 9.41 5.16 -12.35
CA ARG A 91 10.27 3.98 -12.44
C ARG A 91 10.80 3.65 -11.05
N MET A 92 10.67 2.39 -10.67
CA MET A 92 11.07 1.95 -9.34
C MET A 92 11.56 0.50 -9.39
N MET A 93 12.58 0.23 -8.58
CA MET A 93 13.01 -1.12 -8.29
C MET A 93 13.24 -1.28 -6.80
N ASP A 94 12.70 -2.35 -6.23
CA ASP A 94 12.90 -2.72 -4.82
C ASP A 94 14.13 -3.62 -4.72
N VAL A 95 15.13 -3.19 -3.95
CA VAL A 95 16.41 -3.89 -3.79
C VAL A 95 16.47 -4.53 -2.40
N GLY A 96 15.41 -5.25 -2.03
CA GLY A 96 15.29 -5.85 -0.70
C GLY A 96 16.06 -7.15 -0.50
N LYS A 97 16.65 -7.72 -1.56
CA LYS A 97 17.31 -9.02 -1.51
C LYS A 97 18.65 -8.98 -2.23
N ILE A 98 19.60 -9.79 -1.75
CA ILE A 98 20.97 -9.86 -2.31
C ILE A 98 20.94 -10.28 -3.79
N ASP A 99 20.09 -11.23 -4.15
CA ASP A 99 19.99 -11.73 -5.52
C ASP A 99 19.47 -10.71 -6.53
N GLN A 100 19.01 -9.54 -6.06
CA GLN A 100 18.51 -8.46 -6.90
C GLN A 100 19.53 -7.35 -7.16
N ILE A 101 20.74 -7.46 -6.61
CA ILE A 101 21.75 -6.38 -6.71
C ILE A 101 22.19 -6.16 -8.16
N ASP A 102 22.47 -7.23 -8.91
CA ASP A 102 22.90 -7.11 -10.31
C ASP A 102 21.80 -6.49 -11.17
N GLU A 103 20.57 -6.88 -10.93
CA GLU A 103 19.41 -6.33 -11.62
C GLU A 103 19.20 -4.87 -11.27
N ALA A 104 19.42 -4.51 -10.00
CA ALA A 104 19.32 -3.12 -9.53
C ALA A 104 20.38 -2.24 -10.20
N GLU A 105 21.60 -2.76 -10.37
CA GLU A 105 22.66 -2.02 -11.06
C GLU A 105 22.30 -1.75 -12.51
N ARG A 106 21.77 -2.74 -13.21
CA ARG A 106 21.31 -2.56 -14.59
C ARG A 106 20.16 -1.54 -14.67
N PHE A 107 19.25 -1.57 -13.70
CA PHE A 107 18.15 -0.60 -13.62
C PHE A 107 18.69 0.82 -13.43
N ALA A 108 19.65 1.00 -12.53
CA ALA A 108 20.25 2.31 -12.27
C ALA A 108 20.95 2.88 -13.52
N GLN A 109 21.63 2.02 -14.29
CA GLN A 109 22.31 2.42 -15.52
C GLN A 109 21.33 2.82 -16.63
N SER A 110 20.08 2.38 -16.54
CA SER A 110 19.04 2.69 -17.53
C SER A 110 18.30 4.01 -17.27
N LEU A 111 18.55 4.64 -16.12
CA LEU A 111 17.88 5.88 -15.75
C LEU A 111 18.38 7.13 -16.49
#